data_c182c5bb59617cd4f9b80efd9d149c1c
#
_entry.id   c182c5bb59617cd4f9b80efd9d149c1c
#
_cell.length_a   1.000
_cell.length_b   1.000
_cell.length_c   1.000
_cell.angle_alpha   90.00
_cell.angle_beta   90.00
_cell.angle_gamma   90.00
#
_symmetry.space_group_name_H-M   'P 1'
#
loop_
_entity.id
_entity.type
_entity.pdbx_description
1 polymer ?
#
loop_
_entity_poly.entity_id
_entity_poly.type
_entity_poly.pdbx_seq_one_letter_code
_entity_poly.pdbx_strand_id
1 'polypeptide(L)'
;MEIYYTKHALLRMTKRAIEPEWVEWVIENPSLRLDDDNDPELEHHLAKVPEFANRVLRVIVFKSEPRRVVTLYPDRNMKGKL
;
A
#
# COMPACT_ATOMS: atom_id res chain seq x y z
N MET A 1 9.52 -12.34 -2.17
CA MET A 1 8.99 -11.82 -0.89
C MET A 1 7.56 -12.29 -0.72
N GLU A 2 7.25 -12.87 0.44
CA GLU A 2 5.90 -13.27 0.76
C GLU A 2 5.15 -12.11 1.38
N ILE A 3 3.93 -11.87 0.87
CA ILE A 3 3.08 -10.80 1.37
C ILE A 3 1.76 -11.40 1.81
N TYR A 4 1.35 -11.08 3.01
CA TYR A 4 0.09 -11.52 3.58
C TYR A 4 -0.86 -10.34 3.67
N TYR A 5 -2.15 -10.61 3.72
CA TYR A 5 -3.18 -9.57 3.75
C TYR A 5 -4.15 -9.82 4.88
N THR A 6 -4.50 -8.78 5.61
CA THR A 6 -5.60 -8.89 6.56
C THR A 6 -6.91 -9.02 5.79
N LYS A 7 -7.94 -9.51 6.46
CA LYS A 7 -9.28 -9.60 5.86
C LYS A 7 -9.75 -8.22 5.37
N HIS A 8 -9.49 -7.19 6.15
CA HIS A 8 -9.82 -5.81 5.80
C HIS A 8 -9.13 -5.37 4.50
N ALA A 9 -7.83 -5.69 4.38
CA ALA A 9 -7.08 -5.36 3.18
C ALA A 9 -7.65 -6.06 1.94
N LEU A 10 -7.99 -7.34 2.07
CA LEU A 10 -8.58 -8.10 0.98
C LEU A 10 -9.92 -7.52 0.54
N LEU A 11 -10.76 -7.12 1.49
CA LEU A 11 -12.04 -6.50 1.19
C LEU A 11 -11.87 -5.18 0.45
N ARG A 12 -10.89 -4.37 0.88
CA ARG A 12 -10.58 -3.12 0.22
C ARG A 12 -10.12 -3.33 -1.21
N MET A 13 -9.24 -4.30 -1.42
CA MET A 13 -8.74 -4.62 -2.76
C MET A 13 -9.90 -4.99 -3.69
N THR A 14 -10.81 -5.82 -3.22
CA THR A 14 -11.98 -6.22 -4.01
C THR A 14 -12.87 -5.03 -4.31
N LYS A 15 -13.18 -4.23 -3.30
CA LYS A 15 -14.06 -3.06 -3.45
C LYS A 15 -13.51 -2.03 -4.42
N ARG A 16 -12.21 -1.82 -4.40
CA ARG A 16 -11.54 -0.78 -5.21
C ARG A 16 -10.93 -1.31 -6.48
N ALA A 17 -11.09 -2.61 -6.75
CA ALA A 17 -10.49 -3.28 -7.92
C ALA A 17 -8.97 -3.08 -7.96
N ILE A 18 -8.32 -3.22 -6.81
CA ILE A 18 -6.87 -3.09 -6.69
C ILE A 18 -6.25 -4.47 -6.84
N GLU A 19 -5.38 -4.63 -7.84
CA GLU A 19 -4.75 -5.90 -8.13
C GLU A 19 -3.59 -6.19 -7.17
N PRO A 20 -3.41 -7.46 -6.76
CA PRO A 20 -2.29 -7.83 -5.88
C PRO A 20 -0.93 -7.44 -6.42
N GLU A 21 -0.74 -7.52 -7.73
CA GLU A 21 0.52 -7.16 -8.37
C GLU A 21 0.90 -5.69 -8.12
N TRP A 22 -0.11 -4.82 -8.06
CA TRP A 22 0.12 -3.40 -7.79
C TRP A 22 0.58 -3.19 -6.35
N VAL A 23 -0.03 -3.92 -5.42
CA VAL A 23 0.33 -3.83 -3.99
C VAL A 23 1.76 -4.30 -3.78
N GLU A 24 2.11 -5.44 -4.36
CA GLU A 24 3.46 -5.99 -4.27
C GLU A 24 4.48 -5.02 -4.87
N TRP A 25 4.16 -4.44 -6.02
CA TRP A 25 5.04 -3.48 -6.68
C TRP A 25 5.28 -2.25 -5.81
N VAL A 26 4.24 -1.72 -5.19
CA VAL A 26 4.37 -0.54 -4.31
C VAL A 26 5.24 -0.86 -3.09
N ILE A 27 5.09 -2.05 -2.51
CA ILE A 27 5.89 -2.46 -1.37
C ILE A 27 7.36 -2.59 -1.76
N GLU A 28 7.63 -3.11 -2.95
CA GLU A 28 9.02 -3.32 -3.41
C GLU A 28 9.65 -2.05 -3.99
N ASN A 29 8.84 -1.14 -4.53
CA ASN A 29 9.33 0.05 -5.23
C ASN A 29 8.65 1.34 -4.74
N PRO A 30 8.66 1.62 -3.43
CA PRO A 30 7.97 2.81 -2.94
C PRO A 30 8.70 4.09 -3.37
N SER A 31 7.92 5.08 -3.79
CA SER A 31 8.47 6.42 -4.04
C SER A 31 8.62 7.17 -2.72
N LEU A 32 7.82 6.78 -1.72
CA LEU A 32 7.85 7.39 -0.40
C LEU A 32 7.54 6.34 0.64
N ARG A 33 8.31 6.35 1.74
CA ARG A 33 8.06 5.49 2.90
C ARG A 33 7.94 6.37 4.12
N LEU A 34 6.90 6.16 4.89
CA LEU A 34 6.63 6.94 6.11
C LEU A 34 6.28 6.00 7.25
N ASP A 35 6.71 6.36 8.45
CA ASP A 35 6.25 5.64 9.65
C ASP A 35 4.79 5.96 9.89
N ASP A 36 4.06 5.01 10.48
CA ASP A 36 2.69 5.27 10.88
C ASP A 36 2.71 6.17 12.12
N ASP A 37 1.78 7.12 12.18
CA ASP A 37 1.74 8.10 13.27
C ASP A 37 1.40 7.48 14.64
N ASN A 38 0.66 6.39 14.63
CA ASN A 38 0.13 5.80 15.86
C ASN A 38 0.74 4.48 16.24
N ASP A 39 1.23 3.71 15.26
CA ASP A 39 1.75 2.37 15.49
C ASP A 39 3.18 2.26 14.98
N PRO A 40 4.18 2.15 15.89
CA PRO A 40 5.58 2.09 15.47
C PRO A 40 5.96 0.81 14.71
N GLU A 41 5.10 -0.19 14.68
CA GLU A 41 5.37 -1.42 13.93
C GLU A 41 4.91 -1.33 12.47
N LEU A 42 4.18 -0.27 12.11
CA LEU A 42 3.64 -0.09 10.77
C LEU A 42 4.36 1.01 10.00
N GLU A 43 4.39 0.83 8.69
CA GLU A 43 4.91 1.85 7.79
C GLU A 43 4.01 1.96 6.57
N HIS A 44 4.05 3.13 5.92
CA HIS A 44 3.27 3.42 4.73
C HIS A 44 4.19 3.44 3.53
N HIS A 45 3.85 2.69 2.50
CA HIS A 45 4.55 2.70 1.22
C HIS A 45 3.62 3.34 0.19
N LEU A 46 4.12 4.34 -0.51
CA LEU A 46 3.34 5.06 -1.51
C LEU A 46 4.08 5.07 -2.83
N ALA A 47 3.33 4.86 -3.90
CA ALA A 47 3.85 4.99 -5.25
C ALA A 47 2.70 5.22 -6.21
N LYS A 48 3.00 5.88 -7.33
CA LYS A 48 2.05 6.05 -8.41
C LYS A 48 1.98 4.75 -9.20
N VAL A 49 0.78 4.24 -9.41
CA VAL A 49 0.57 3.00 -10.16
C VAL A 49 0.00 3.32 -11.53
N PRO A 50 0.79 3.16 -12.60
CA PRO A 50 0.32 3.48 -13.95
C PRO A 50 -0.93 2.72 -14.37
N GLU A 51 -1.00 1.44 -14.03
CA GLU A 51 -2.14 0.59 -14.37
C GLU A 51 -3.41 0.98 -13.62
N PHE A 52 -3.26 1.75 -12.54
CA PHE A 52 -4.38 2.25 -11.75
C PHE A 52 -4.65 3.73 -12.08
N ALA A 53 -4.64 4.05 -13.34
CA ALA A 53 -4.84 5.42 -13.86
C ALA A 53 -3.85 6.43 -13.26
N ASN A 54 -2.62 6.02 -13.03
CA ASN A 54 -1.57 6.84 -12.41
C ASN A 54 -1.95 7.39 -11.03
N ARG A 55 -2.84 6.70 -10.33
CA ARG A 55 -3.22 7.10 -8.98
C ARG A 55 -2.16 6.64 -7.99
N VAL A 56 -1.99 7.41 -6.93
CA VAL A 56 -1.08 7.04 -5.84
C VAL A 56 -1.77 6.00 -4.98
N LEU A 57 -1.11 4.85 -4.80
CA LEU A 57 -1.59 3.80 -3.91
C LEU A 57 -0.79 3.87 -2.62
N ARG A 58 -1.50 3.99 -1.49
CA ARG A 58 -0.88 3.94 -0.16
C ARG A 58 -1.13 2.56 0.42
N VAL A 59 -0.05 1.89 0.79
CA VAL A 59 -0.11 0.55 1.38
C VAL A 59 0.46 0.62 2.79
N ILE A 60 -0.34 0.24 3.77
CA ILE A 60 0.10 0.25 5.18
C ILE A 60 0.40 -1.18 5.57
N VAL A 61 1.65 -1.43 5.94
CA VAL A 61 2.20 -2.77 6.09
C VAL A 61 3.11 -2.83 7.32
N PHE A 62 3.24 -4.02 7.93
CA PHE A 62 4.19 -4.22 9.02
C PHE A 62 5.62 -4.05 8.52
N LYS A 63 6.46 -3.42 9.34
CA LYS A 63 7.88 -3.21 9.03
C LYS A 63 8.65 -4.51 8.99
N SER A 64 8.30 -5.46 9.87
CA SER A 64 9.02 -6.73 10.01
C SER A 64 8.42 -7.83 9.13
N GLU A 65 9.22 -8.87 8.89
CA GLU A 65 8.74 -10.08 8.21
C GLU A 65 7.95 -10.95 9.20
N PRO A 66 6.91 -11.65 8.75
CA PRO A 66 6.38 -11.58 7.38
C PRO A 66 5.63 -10.27 7.11
N ARG A 67 5.75 -9.78 5.88
CA ARG A 67 5.09 -8.52 5.49
C ARG A 67 3.59 -8.75 5.40
N ARG A 68 2.86 -8.10 6.26
CA ARG A 68 1.39 -8.18 6.26
C ARG A 68 0.79 -6.82 5.98
N VAL A 69 -0.02 -6.75 4.94
CA VAL A 69 -0.74 -5.53 4.58
C VAL A 69 -1.95 -5.41 5.47
N VAL A 70 -2.01 -4.32 6.24
CA VAL A 70 -3.10 -4.05 7.18
C VAL A 70 -4.27 -3.38 6.47
N THR A 71 -3.96 -2.38 5.64
CA THR A 71 -4.95 -1.68 4.84
C THR A 71 -4.26 -1.01 3.66
N LEU A 72 -5.06 -0.57 2.70
CA LEU A 72 -4.54 0.15 1.53
C LEU A 72 -5.67 0.96 0.92
N TYR A 73 -5.30 2.03 0.21
CA TYR A 73 -6.29 2.86 -0.46
C TYR A 73 -5.60 3.81 -1.45
N PRO A 74 -6.35 4.28 -2.48
CA PRO A 74 -5.81 5.34 -3.33
C PRO A 74 -5.80 6.65 -2.53
N ASP A 75 -4.66 7.34 -2.53
CA ASP A 75 -4.47 8.54 -1.74
C ASP A 75 -4.56 9.78 -2.63
N ARG A 76 -5.72 10.41 -2.64
CA ARG A 76 -5.98 11.60 -3.45
C ARG A 76 -5.15 12.80 -3.02
N ASN A 77 -4.79 12.85 -1.74
CA ASN A 77 -4.02 13.97 -1.20
C ASN A 77 -2.59 14.01 -1.73
N MET A 78 -2.13 12.87 -2.26
CA MET A 78 -0.78 12.75 -2.81
C MET A 78 -0.74 12.93 -4.32
N LYS A 79 -1.87 13.25 -4.94
CA LYS A 79 -1.92 13.46 -6.40
C LYS A 79 -0.98 14.61 -6.79
N GLY A 80 -0.10 14.33 -7.74
CA GLY A 80 0.87 15.32 -8.22
C GLY A 80 2.06 15.55 -7.31
N LYS A 81 2.18 14.79 -6.21
CA LYS A 81 3.28 14.95 -5.25
C LYS A 81 4.35 13.85 -5.36
N LEU A 82 4.09 12.84 -6.13
CA LEU A 82 5.05 11.74 -6.34
C LEU A 82 5.47 11.64 -7.80
#